data_888b3488183a9b49787de976c85d6a0a
#
_entry.id   888b3488183a9b49787de976c85d6a0a
#
_cell.length_a   1.000
_cell.length_b   1.000
_cell.length_c   1.000
_cell.angle_alpha   90.00
_cell.angle_beta   90.00
_cell.angle_gamma   90.00
#
_symmetry.space_group_name_H-M   'P 1'
#
loop_
_entity.id
_entity.type
_entity.pdbx_description
1 polymer ?
#
loop_
_entity_poly.entity_id
_entity_poly.type
_entity_poly.pdbx_seq_one_letter_code
_entity_poly.pdbx_strand_id
1 'polypeptide(L)'
;MNFFTKNFEFGSKAETLGKLSAVLSESVIPNFVHFNLTEWKSSRELVLENINKMVNKGRNVIVRSSSLKEDGELFAQAGKFLSIPHISPLDKGSLSNAIDQVFNSYCEHNNLANEKNQVLVQEMVTNVSMSGVVFTHVLSTGAPYYVINYDDETGSTDSITSGVGYSNRTIYILRKYWEEINSQRFYSLLKAINEIEKITGTECLDIEFAINKDLQVKIFQVRRITTS
;
A
#
# COMPACT_ATOMS: atom_id res chain seq x y z
N MET A 1 -13.99 26.57 7.60
CA MET A 1 -13.33 26.17 8.85
C MET A 1 -12.12 25.33 8.48
N ASN A 2 -10.91 25.86 8.65
CA ASN A 2 -9.66 25.14 8.33
C ASN A 2 -9.37 24.10 9.42
N PHE A 3 -9.64 22.81 9.15
CA PHE A 3 -9.39 21.71 10.10
C PHE A 3 -8.00 21.06 9.95
N PHE A 4 -7.08 21.61 9.19
CA PHE A 4 -5.81 20.94 8.86
C PHE A 4 -4.59 21.80 9.22
N THR A 5 -4.23 21.80 10.51
CA THR A 5 -2.93 22.26 11.00
C THR A 5 -2.32 21.31 12.03
N LYS A 6 -2.60 20.02 11.97
CA LYS A 6 -1.77 19.00 12.61
C LYS A 6 -0.91 18.39 11.52
N ASN A 7 0.41 18.51 11.61
CA ASN A 7 1.33 17.81 10.72
C ASN A 7 0.96 16.33 10.68
N PHE A 8 0.63 15.81 9.48
CA PHE A 8 0.39 14.39 9.30
C PHE A 8 1.73 13.66 9.51
N GLU A 9 1.78 12.78 10.49
CA GLU A 9 2.96 12.00 10.79
C GLU A 9 2.85 10.65 10.09
N PHE A 10 3.72 10.40 9.14
CA PHE A 10 3.90 9.08 8.54
C PHE A 10 4.46 8.12 9.59
N GLY A 11 3.98 6.89 9.58
CA GLY A 11 4.47 5.80 10.39
C GLY A 11 4.87 4.62 9.52
N SER A 12 4.80 3.41 10.05
CA SER A 12 4.90 2.20 9.23
C SER A 12 3.78 2.17 8.18
N LYS A 13 3.89 1.28 7.18
CA LYS A 13 2.84 1.07 6.17
C LYS A 13 1.46 0.91 6.82
N ALA A 14 1.35 0.06 7.83
CA ALA A 14 0.09 -0.18 8.54
C ALA A 14 -0.42 1.04 9.29
N GLU A 15 0.46 1.77 10.00
CA GLU A 15 0.08 2.97 10.76
C GLU A 15 -0.37 4.10 9.84
N THR A 16 0.33 4.32 8.73
CA THR A 16 -0.04 5.33 7.73
C THR A 16 -1.39 5.01 7.10
N LEU A 17 -1.62 3.76 6.68
CA LEU A 17 -2.90 3.31 6.15
C LEU A 17 -4.02 3.43 7.18
N GLY A 18 -3.76 3.11 8.46
CA GLY A 18 -4.74 3.26 9.54
C GLY A 18 -5.20 4.69 9.74
N LYS A 19 -4.26 5.66 9.72
CA LYS A 19 -4.58 7.09 9.82
C LYS A 19 -5.41 7.58 8.62
N LEU A 20 -5.06 7.14 7.42
CA LEU A 20 -5.73 7.54 6.18
C LEU A 20 -7.12 6.91 6.06
N SER A 21 -7.32 5.66 6.48
CA SER A 21 -8.59 4.94 6.33
C SER A 21 -9.78 5.64 7.01
N ALA A 22 -9.51 6.42 8.05
CA ALA A 22 -10.54 7.15 8.80
C ALA A 22 -11.01 8.46 8.12
N VAL A 23 -10.28 8.97 7.13
CA VAL A 23 -10.48 10.32 6.58
C VAL A 23 -10.60 10.38 5.07
N LEU A 24 -10.23 9.32 4.34
CA LEU A 24 -10.35 9.26 2.88
C LEU A 24 -11.82 9.16 2.44
N SER A 25 -12.19 9.92 1.42
CA SER A 25 -13.50 9.93 0.78
C SER A 25 -13.46 9.54 -0.71
N GLU A 26 -12.36 9.83 -1.41
CA GLU A 26 -12.20 9.59 -2.85
C GLU A 26 -11.56 8.21 -3.15
N SER A 27 -11.07 7.54 -2.13
CA SER A 27 -10.50 6.20 -2.24
C SER A 27 -10.81 5.36 -1.00
N VAL A 28 -10.55 4.07 -1.11
CA VAL A 28 -10.77 3.11 -0.03
C VAL A 28 -9.49 2.33 0.24
N ILE A 29 -9.13 2.20 1.50
CA ILE A 29 -8.11 1.25 1.95
C ILE A 29 -8.81 -0.09 2.20
N PRO A 30 -8.40 -1.20 1.52
CA PRO A 30 -8.95 -2.52 1.80
C PRO A 30 -8.82 -2.87 3.29
N ASN A 31 -9.78 -3.61 3.82
CA ASN A 31 -9.76 -4.01 5.22
C ASN A 31 -8.42 -4.66 5.58
N PHE A 32 -7.91 -4.36 6.76
CA PHE A 32 -6.66 -4.93 7.22
C PHE A 32 -6.59 -5.00 8.75
N VAL A 33 -5.71 -5.86 9.25
CA VAL A 33 -5.23 -5.88 10.62
C VAL A 33 -3.71 -5.85 10.60
N HIS A 34 -3.11 -5.30 11.64
CA HIS A 34 -1.67 -5.35 11.83
C HIS A 34 -1.35 -5.66 13.29
N PHE A 35 -0.20 -6.25 13.52
CA PHE A 35 0.28 -6.67 14.83
C PHE A 35 1.80 -6.82 14.80
N ASN A 36 2.43 -6.73 15.96
CA ASN A 36 3.85 -6.94 16.11
C ASN A 36 4.17 -8.40 16.51
N LEU A 37 5.46 -8.72 16.57
CA LEU A 37 5.92 -10.07 16.90
C LEU A 37 5.50 -10.50 18.32
N THR A 38 5.48 -9.57 19.27
CA THR A 38 5.07 -9.88 20.67
C THR A 38 3.59 -10.25 20.73
N GLU A 39 2.72 -9.49 20.08
CA GLU A 39 1.29 -9.78 19.95
C GLU A 39 1.05 -11.12 19.25
N TRP A 40 1.78 -11.40 18.17
CA TRP A 40 1.70 -12.67 17.46
C TRP A 40 2.05 -13.86 18.34
N LYS A 41 3.15 -13.77 19.11
CA LYS A 41 3.59 -14.86 20.00
C LYS A 41 2.67 -15.06 21.21
N SER A 42 2.14 -13.98 21.77
CA SER A 42 1.34 -14.06 23.01
C SER A 42 -0.14 -14.35 22.76
N SER A 43 -0.68 -14.00 21.58
CA SER A 43 -2.12 -14.01 21.32
C SER A 43 -2.48 -14.53 19.92
N ARG A 44 -1.76 -15.56 19.46
CA ARG A 44 -1.85 -16.10 18.09
C ARG A 44 -3.29 -16.41 17.64
N GLU A 45 -4.06 -17.12 18.47
CA GLU A 45 -5.44 -17.49 18.14
C GLU A 45 -6.34 -16.27 18.02
N LEU A 46 -6.20 -15.28 18.88
CA LEU A 46 -6.96 -14.03 18.81
C LEU A 46 -6.64 -13.24 17.54
N VAL A 47 -5.36 -13.20 17.15
CA VAL A 47 -4.94 -12.57 15.90
C VAL A 47 -5.59 -13.25 14.70
N LEU A 48 -5.56 -14.58 14.63
CA LEU A 48 -6.19 -15.36 13.55
C LEU A 48 -7.72 -15.14 13.50
N GLU A 49 -8.38 -15.09 14.65
CA GLU A 49 -9.81 -14.77 14.72
C GLU A 49 -10.12 -13.36 14.21
N ASN A 50 -9.30 -12.37 14.58
CA ASN A 50 -9.48 -10.98 14.12
C ASN A 50 -9.28 -10.88 12.61
N ILE A 51 -8.29 -11.57 12.03
CA ILE A 51 -8.10 -11.65 10.59
C ILE A 51 -9.36 -12.24 9.93
N ASN A 52 -9.86 -13.34 10.43
CA ASN A 52 -11.04 -14.00 9.86
C ASN A 52 -12.31 -13.13 9.95
N LYS A 53 -12.48 -12.37 11.04
CA LYS A 53 -13.61 -11.43 11.21
C LYS A 53 -13.51 -10.20 10.29
N MET A 54 -12.29 -9.75 10.00
CA MET A 54 -12.01 -8.56 9.18
C MET A 54 -12.30 -8.82 7.70
N VAL A 55 -12.07 -10.04 7.22
CA VAL A 55 -12.13 -10.37 5.79
C VAL A 55 -13.56 -10.64 5.34
N ASN A 56 -13.94 -10.07 4.21
CA ASN A 56 -15.22 -10.39 3.59
C ASN A 56 -15.25 -11.86 3.14
N LYS A 57 -16.40 -12.53 3.37
CA LYS A 57 -16.56 -13.96 3.11
C LYS A 57 -16.12 -14.33 1.68
N GLY A 58 -15.24 -15.33 1.59
CA GLY A 58 -14.73 -15.85 0.32
C GLY A 58 -13.56 -15.06 -0.27
N ARG A 59 -13.02 -14.06 0.45
CA ARG A 59 -11.84 -13.31 0.02
C ARG A 59 -10.56 -13.92 0.60
N ASN A 60 -9.49 -13.85 -0.18
CA ASN A 60 -8.15 -14.13 0.30
C ASN A 60 -7.50 -12.87 0.90
N VAL A 61 -6.40 -13.08 1.59
CA VAL A 61 -5.56 -12.01 2.14
C VAL A 61 -4.16 -12.05 1.55
N ILE A 62 -3.51 -10.91 1.62
CA ILE A 62 -2.07 -10.77 1.43
C ILE A 62 -1.42 -10.48 2.79
N VAL A 63 -0.33 -11.18 3.11
CA VAL A 63 0.47 -10.97 4.31
C VAL A 63 1.71 -10.17 3.91
N ARG A 64 1.88 -8.98 4.45
CA ARG A 64 2.92 -8.01 4.05
C ARG A 64 3.76 -7.57 5.24
N SER A 65 5.02 -7.30 4.99
CA SER A 65 5.86 -6.57 5.94
C SER A 65 5.36 -5.14 6.15
N SER A 66 5.60 -4.60 7.35
CA SER A 66 5.29 -3.22 7.73
C SER A 66 6.30 -2.75 8.79
N SER A 67 7.45 -2.28 8.34
CA SER A 67 8.54 -1.79 9.20
C SER A 67 8.74 -0.29 8.99
N LEU A 68 9.09 0.43 10.06
CA LEU A 68 9.47 1.85 9.96
C LEU A 68 10.72 2.08 9.10
N LYS A 69 11.57 1.05 8.95
CA LYS A 69 12.78 1.14 8.12
C LYS A 69 12.51 0.95 6.62
N GLU A 70 11.37 0.33 6.24
CA GLU A 70 10.95 0.23 4.84
C GLU A 70 10.73 1.60 4.21
N ASP A 71 10.21 2.53 5.01
CA ASP A 71 9.80 3.86 4.56
C ASP A 71 10.89 4.93 4.73
N GLY A 72 12.02 4.59 5.38
CA GLY A 72 13.08 5.55 5.77
C GLY A 72 14.38 5.49 4.96
N GLU A 73 14.65 4.46 4.19
CA GLU A 73 15.88 4.32 3.42
C GLU A 73 15.68 4.49 1.92
N LEU A 74 16.36 5.49 1.39
CA LEU A 74 16.39 5.91 0.00
C LEU A 74 16.67 4.76 -1.00
N PHE A 75 15.85 4.64 -2.02
CA PHE A 75 16.11 4.17 -3.38
C PHE A 75 16.40 2.70 -3.69
N ALA A 76 16.68 1.80 -2.76
CA ALA A 76 17.24 0.50 -3.18
C ALA A 76 16.48 -0.73 -2.68
N GLN A 77 15.28 -0.63 -2.13
CA GLN A 77 14.69 -1.75 -1.40
C GLN A 77 13.33 -2.26 -1.94
N ALA A 78 12.89 -1.83 -3.10
CA ALA A 78 11.73 -2.45 -3.76
C ALA A 78 12.02 -3.95 -3.98
N GLY A 79 11.17 -4.81 -3.42
CA GLY A 79 11.32 -6.27 -3.51
C GLY A 79 12.14 -6.95 -2.41
N LYS A 80 12.76 -6.21 -1.48
CA LYS A 80 13.47 -6.81 -0.33
C LYS A 80 12.54 -7.28 0.79
N PHE A 81 11.35 -6.73 0.87
CA PHE A 81 10.40 -7.02 1.94
C PHE A 81 9.34 -8.00 1.46
N LEU A 82 9.15 -9.06 2.24
CA LEU A 82 8.31 -10.18 1.85
C LEU A 82 6.82 -9.79 1.85
N SER A 83 6.14 -10.16 0.76
CA SER A 83 4.68 -10.14 0.66
C SER A 83 4.20 -11.48 0.11
N ILE A 84 3.24 -12.11 0.79
CA ILE A 84 2.72 -13.44 0.44
C ILE A 84 1.22 -13.29 0.14
N PRO A 85 0.83 -13.27 -1.14
CA PRO A 85 -0.55 -13.12 -1.56
C PRO A 85 -1.32 -14.45 -1.56
N HIS A 86 -2.61 -14.36 -1.82
CA HIS A 86 -3.53 -15.49 -2.05
C HIS A 86 -3.69 -16.47 -0.89
N ILE A 87 -3.51 -16.00 0.35
CA ILE A 87 -3.71 -16.83 1.55
C ILE A 87 -5.18 -16.86 1.93
N SER A 88 -5.74 -18.06 2.10
CA SER A 88 -7.08 -18.22 2.65
C SER A 88 -7.10 -17.92 4.14
N PRO A 89 -7.94 -16.99 4.63
CA PRO A 89 -8.04 -16.71 6.06
C PRO A 89 -8.64 -17.88 6.87
N LEU A 90 -9.29 -18.83 6.18
CA LEU A 90 -9.86 -20.04 6.79
C LEU A 90 -8.82 -21.14 6.99
N ASP A 91 -7.72 -21.13 6.25
CA ASP A 91 -6.61 -22.05 6.42
C ASP A 91 -5.61 -21.48 7.44
N LYS A 92 -5.88 -21.77 8.71
CA LYS A 92 -5.03 -21.29 9.82
C LYS A 92 -3.57 -21.74 9.70
N GLY A 93 -3.31 -22.90 9.10
CA GLY A 93 -1.95 -23.42 8.90
C GLY A 93 -1.18 -22.57 7.90
N SER A 94 -1.70 -22.40 6.69
CA SER A 94 -1.08 -21.57 5.65
C SER A 94 -0.96 -20.11 6.08
N LEU A 95 -1.98 -19.56 6.73
CA LEU A 95 -1.96 -18.18 7.22
C LEU A 95 -0.87 -17.97 8.29
N SER A 96 -0.78 -18.88 9.27
CA SER A 96 0.25 -18.83 10.29
C SER A 96 1.65 -18.93 9.71
N ASN A 97 1.85 -19.85 8.77
CA ASN A 97 3.14 -20.03 8.11
C ASN A 97 3.55 -18.75 7.32
N ALA A 98 2.62 -18.14 6.60
CA ALA A 98 2.87 -16.88 5.88
C ALA A 98 3.27 -15.74 6.84
N ILE A 99 2.58 -15.61 7.98
CA ILE A 99 2.91 -14.60 9.00
C ILE A 99 4.31 -14.86 9.58
N ASP A 100 4.61 -16.11 9.93
CA ASP A 100 5.92 -16.50 10.47
C ASP A 100 7.04 -16.24 9.45
N GLN A 101 6.83 -16.51 8.16
CA GLN A 101 7.79 -16.20 7.09
C GLN A 101 8.07 -14.70 6.98
N VAL A 102 7.03 -13.84 7.04
CA VAL A 102 7.22 -12.39 7.01
C VAL A 102 8.01 -11.92 8.24
N PHE A 103 7.72 -12.40 9.44
CA PHE A 103 8.53 -12.06 10.62
C PHE A 103 9.97 -12.55 10.51
N ASN A 104 10.21 -13.73 9.95
CA ASN A 104 11.56 -14.28 9.76
C ASN A 104 12.36 -13.47 8.74
N SER A 105 11.73 -12.92 7.69
CA SER A 105 12.40 -12.10 6.69
C SER A 105 13.06 -10.85 7.28
N TYR A 106 12.56 -10.32 8.40
CA TYR A 106 13.20 -9.21 9.10
C TYR A 106 14.57 -9.56 9.69
N CYS A 107 14.80 -10.83 10.05
CA CYS A 107 16.06 -11.29 10.62
C CYS A 107 17.16 -11.39 9.54
N GLU A 108 16.81 -11.76 8.31
CA GLU A 108 17.75 -11.97 7.21
C GLU A 108 18.41 -10.66 6.73
N HIS A 109 17.75 -9.53 6.97
CA HIS A 109 18.24 -8.21 6.54
C HIS A 109 18.98 -7.41 7.61
N ASN A 110 19.66 -8.08 8.58
CA ASN A 110 20.35 -7.44 9.71
C ASN A 110 19.45 -6.50 10.55
N ASN A 111 18.17 -6.52 10.33
CA ASN A 111 17.20 -5.91 11.19
C ASN A 111 16.88 -6.89 12.30
N LEU A 112 17.76 -6.99 13.29
CA LEU A 112 17.47 -7.67 14.56
C LEU A 112 15.99 -7.47 14.88
N ALA A 113 15.31 -8.55 15.24
CA ALA A 113 13.88 -8.57 15.54
C ALA A 113 13.49 -7.36 16.40
N ASN A 114 13.22 -6.24 15.74
CA ASN A 114 12.75 -5.07 16.45
C ASN A 114 11.30 -5.38 16.80
N GLU A 115 10.99 -5.37 18.08
CA GLU A 115 9.62 -5.58 18.58
C GLU A 115 8.59 -4.66 17.93
N LYS A 116 9.07 -3.56 17.33
CA LYS A 116 8.25 -2.60 16.57
C LYS A 116 7.95 -3.02 15.12
N ASN A 117 8.63 -4.04 14.59
CA ASN A 117 8.31 -4.56 13.26
C ASN A 117 6.92 -5.21 13.29
N GLN A 118 6.10 -4.82 12.35
CA GLN A 118 4.72 -5.26 12.24
C GLN A 118 4.52 -6.13 11.00
N VAL A 119 3.54 -7.00 11.06
CA VAL A 119 2.95 -7.66 9.89
C VAL A 119 1.60 -7.03 9.63
N LEU A 120 1.34 -6.71 8.38
CA LEU A 120 0.08 -6.23 7.85
C LEU A 120 -0.61 -7.37 7.09
N VAL A 121 -1.79 -7.79 7.54
CA VAL A 121 -2.65 -8.73 6.82
C VAL A 121 -3.81 -7.95 6.23
N GLN A 122 -3.90 -7.92 4.90
CA GLN A 122 -4.86 -7.09 4.18
C GLN A 122 -5.73 -7.94 3.25
N GLU A 123 -7.02 -7.61 3.18
CA GLU A 123 -7.94 -8.24 2.24
C GLU A 123 -7.52 -7.97 0.79
N MET A 124 -7.48 -9.01 -0.05
CA MET A 124 -7.14 -8.86 -1.46
C MET A 124 -8.30 -8.26 -2.24
N VAL A 125 -7.96 -7.33 -3.12
CA VAL A 125 -8.92 -6.70 -4.04
C VAL A 125 -9.19 -7.63 -5.22
N THR A 126 -10.44 -7.71 -5.63
CA THR A 126 -10.87 -8.47 -6.81
C THR A 126 -11.40 -7.53 -7.89
N ASN A 127 -11.57 -8.06 -9.11
CA ASN A 127 -12.07 -7.30 -10.26
C ASN A 127 -11.22 -6.06 -10.57
N VAL A 128 -9.90 -6.19 -10.39
CA VAL A 128 -8.94 -5.14 -10.72
C VAL A 128 -8.95 -4.89 -12.23
N SER A 129 -9.07 -3.63 -12.61
CA SER A 129 -8.99 -3.16 -14.00
C SER A 129 -7.68 -2.42 -14.30
N MET A 130 -7.01 -1.92 -13.27
CA MET A 130 -5.70 -1.28 -13.36
C MET A 130 -5.06 -1.31 -11.97
N SER A 131 -3.77 -1.55 -11.90
CA SER A 131 -2.99 -1.43 -10.66
C SER A 131 -1.64 -0.79 -10.94
N GLY A 132 -1.02 -0.22 -9.91
CA GLY A 132 0.26 0.41 -10.13
C GLY A 132 0.80 1.23 -8.98
N VAL A 133 1.78 2.06 -9.34
CA VAL A 133 2.44 3.00 -8.43
C VAL A 133 2.38 4.39 -9.05
N VAL A 134 2.08 5.39 -8.24
CA VAL A 134 2.17 6.80 -8.62
C VAL A 134 3.23 7.48 -7.79
N PHE A 135 4.21 8.08 -8.49
CA PHE A 135 5.09 9.08 -7.90
C PHE A 135 4.52 10.46 -8.21
N THR A 136 4.34 11.28 -7.20
CA THR A 136 3.71 12.60 -7.38
C THR A 136 4.67 13.66 -7.93
N HIS A 137 5.96 13.31 -8.06
CA HIS A 137 7.01 14.07 -8.76
C HIS A 137 7.95 13.11 -9.48
N VAL A 138 8.65 13.60 -10.50
CA VAL A 138 9.72 12.84 -11.16
C VAL A 138 10.87 12.63 -10.18
N LEU A 139 11.18 11.38 -9.85
CA LEU A 139 12.15 11.04 -8.79
C LEU A 139 13.55 11.64 -9.02
N SER A 140 14.02 11.64 -10.26
CA SER A 140 15.37 12.08 -10.63
C SER A 140 15.55 13.59 -10.72
N THR A 141 14.46 14.36 -10.87
CA THR A 141 14.53 15.80 -11.17
C THR A 141 13.66 16.65 -10.26
N GLY A 142 12.75 16.04 -9.50
CA GLY A 142 11.72 16.76 -8.76
C GLY A 142 10.70 17.50 -9.65
N ALA A 143 10.66 17.23 -10.96
CA ALA A 143 9.75 17.91 -11.87
C ALA A 143 8.27 17.61 -11.51
N PRO A 144 7.35 18.58 -11.62
CA PRO A 144 5.99 18.51 -11.13
C PRO A 144 5.08 17.68 -12.07
N TYR A 145 5.37 16.40 -12.19
CA TYR A 145 4.56 15.45 -12.95
C TYR A 145 4.12 14.31 -12.02
N TYR A 146 2.86 13.90 -12.12
CA TYR A 146 2.46 12.57 -11.69
C TYR A 146 3.06 11.57 -12.66
N VAL A 147 3.87 10.65 -12.15
CA VAL A 147 4.47 9.54 -12.90
C VAL A 147 3.74 8.28 -12.50
N ILE A 148 2.91 7.75 -13.40
CA ILE A 148 2.07 6.59 -13.13
C ILE A 148 2.64 5.39 -13.87
N ASN A 149 3.17 4.43 -13.10
CA ASN A 149 3.55 3.12 -13.62
C ASN A 149 2.40 2.15 -13.34
N TYR A 150 1.82 1.55 -14.38
CA TYR A 150 0.61 0.76 -14.22
C TYR A 150 0.55 -0.44 -15.15
N ASP A 151 -0.25 -1.41 -14.74
CA ASP A 151 -0.69 -2.58 -15.50
C ASP A 151 -2.22 -2.55 -15.59
N ASP A 152 -2.76 -2.59 -16.80
CA ASP A 152 -4.20 -2.66 -17.07
C ASP A 152 -4.58 -3.90 -17.91
N GLU A 153 -3.68 -4.88 -17.99
CA GLU A 153 -3.87 -6.11 -18.78
C GLU A 153 -4.04 -7.35 -17.91
N THR A 154 -3.19 -7.52 -16.87
CA THR A 154 -3.16 -8.77 -16.10
C THR A 154 -4.25 -8.87 -15.04
N GLY A 155 -4.80 -7.75 -14.57
CA GLY A 155 -5.71 -7.70 -13.44
C GLY A 155 -5.08 -8.10 -12.10
N SER A 156 -3.74 -8.21 -12.05
CA SER A 156 -2.96 -8.49 -10.84
C SER A 156 -2.61 -7.19 -10.12
N THR A 157 -2.52 -7.25 -8.79
CA THR A 157 -2.00 -6.15 -7.98
C THR A 157 -0.49 -6.26 -7.75
N ASP A 158 0.12 -7.38 -8.12
CA ASP A 158 1.52 -7.70 -7.77
C ASP A 158 2.49 -7.46 -8.92
N SER A 159 1.98 -7.26 -10.15
CA SER A 159 2.79 -7.18 -11.38
C SER A 159 3.81 -6.04 -11.36
N ILE A 160 3.51 -4.92 -10.71
CA ILE A 160 4.39 -3.74 -10.71
C ILE A 160 5.33 -3.74 -9.51
N THR A 161 4.86 -4.15 -8.34
CA THR A 161 5.67 -4.19 -7.11
C THR A 161 6.70 -5.29 -7.11
N SER A 162 6.47 -6.39 -7.85
CA SER A 162 7.43 -7.48 -8.02
C SER A 162 8.51 -7.22 -9.08
N GLY A 163 8.37 -6.18 -9.90
CA GLY A 163 9.28 -5.89 -11.01
C GLY A 163 9.25 -6.94 -12.15
N VAL A 164 8.33 -7.89 -12.09
CA VAL A 164 8.20 -8.99 -13.05
C VAL A 164 6.94 -8.76 -13.86
N GLY A 165 7.04 -8.06 -14.98
CA GLY A 165 5.89 -7.89 -15.87
C GLY A 165 6.26 -7.21 -17.18
N TYR A 166 5.85 -7.82 -18.29
CA TYR A 166 6.05 -7.26 -19.65
C TYR A 166 4.99 -6.21 -20.04
N SER A 167 3.98 -5.99 -19.20
CA SER A 167 2.82 -5.12 -19.50
C SER A 167 2.85 -3.76 -18.79
N ASN A 168 3.98 -3.41 -18.18
CA ASN A 168 4.10 -2.16 -17.44
C ASN A 168 4.13 -0.95 -18.38
N ARG A 169 3.19 -0.04 -18.19
CA ARG A 169 3.09 1.23 -18.91
C ARG A 169 3.42 2.37 -17.99
N THR A 170 4.02 3.43 -18.54
CA THR A 170 4.31 4.65 -17.79
C THR A 170 3.69 5.83 -18.49
N ILE A 171 2.97 6.64 -17.75
CA ILE A 171 2.50 7.95 -18.23
C ILE A 171 2.97 9.06 -17.31
N TYR A 172 3.16 10.25 -17.90
CA TYR A 172 3.51 11.47 -17.21
C TYR A 172 2.38 12.46 -17.39
N ILE A 173 1.85 12.98 -16.28
CA ILE A 173 0.76 13.96 -16.29
C ILE A 173 1.25 15.19 -15.53
N LEU A 174 1.32 16.33 -16.22
CA LEU A 174 1.73 17.58 -15.59
C LEU A 174 0.72 17.97 -14.51
N ARG A 175 1.18 18.16 -13.27
CA ARG A 175 0.35 18.31 -12.08
C ARG A 175 -0.74 19.38 -12.23
N LYS A 176 -0.43 20.54 -12.81
CA LYS A 176 -1.38 21.64 -12.98
C LYS A 176 -2.58 21.33 -13.91
N TYR A 177 -2.48 20.25 -14.73
CA TYR A 177 -3.51 19.89 -15.72
C TYR A 177 -4.23 18.57 -15.39
N TRP A 178 -4.09 18.06 -14.18
CA TRP A 178 -4.70 16.77 -13.82
C TRP A 178 -6.23 16.77 -13.94
N GLU A 179 -6.89 17.93 -13.73
CA GLU A 179 -8.35 18.08 -13.86
C GLU A 179 -8.83 18.07 -15.32
N GLU A 180 -7.93 18.28 -16.28
CA GLU A 180 -8.25 18.32 -17.70
C GLU A 180 -8.18 16.94 -18.38
N ILE A 181 -7.95 15.87 -17.61
CA ILE A 181 -7.79 14.53 -18.16
C ILE A 181 -9.12 13.93 -18.56
N ASN A 182 -9.23 13.51 -19.82
CA ASN A 182 -10.45 12.91 -20.37
C ASN A 182 -10.67 11.44 -19.93
N SER A 183 -9.63 10.76 -19.42
CA SER A 183 -9.74 9.38 -18.95
C SER A 183 -10.32 9.32 -17.55
N GLN A 184 -11.50 8.75 -17.39
CA GLN A 184 -12.18 8.64 -16.11
C GLN A 184 -11.38 7.83 -15.07
N ARG A 185 -10.64 6.79 -15.50
CA ARG A 185 -9.75 6.01 -14.61
C ARG A 185 -8.66 6.88 -14.01
N PHE A 186 -7.94 7.63 -14.85
CA PHE A 186 -6.86 8.50 -14.38
C PHE A 186 -7.38 9.71 -13.61
N TYR A 187 -8.53 10.25 -13.99
CA TYR A 187 -9.18 11.32 -13.24
C TYR A 187 -9.54 10.88 -11.81
N SER A 188 -10.20 9.72 -11.66
CA SER A 188 -10.54 9.17 -10.34
C SER A 188 -9.29 8.90 -9.50
N LEU A 189 -8.23 8.35 -10.10
CA LEU A 189 -6.96 8.11 -9.43
C LEU A 189 -6.34 9.42 -8.93
N LEU A 190 -6.21 10.41 -9.79
CA LEU A 190 -5.55 11.67 -9.43
C LEU A 190 -6.38 12.51 -8.46
N LYS A 191 -7.71 12.40 -8.50
CA LYS A 191 -8.59 12.99 -7.50
C LYS A 191 -8.32 12.41 -6.12
N ALA A 192 -8.20 11.08 -6.01
CA ALA A 192 -7.85 10.40 -4.76
C ALA A 192 -6.44 10.77 -4.27
N ILE A 193 -5.46 10.86 -5.18
CA ILE A 193 -4.09 11.27 -4.83
C ILE A 193 -4.06 12.71 -4.33
N ASN A 194 -4.77 13.63 -4.98
CA ASN A 194 -4.86 15.03 -4.56
C ASN A 194 -5.51 15.17 -3.17
N GLU A 195 -6.49 14.31 -2.83
CA GLU A 195 -7.05 14.24 -1.47
C GLU A 195 -5.97 13.80 -0.47
N ILE A 196 -5.19 12.76 -0.77
CA ILE A 196 -4.10 12.26 0.08
C ILE A 196 -3.03 13.34 0.29
N GLU A 197 -2.63 14.05 -0.76
CA GLU A 197 -1.69 15.17 -0.67
C GLU A 197 -2.20 16.27 0.28
N LYS A 198 -3.47 16.64 0.18
CA LYS A 198 -4.09 17.63 1.07
C LYS A 198 -4.14 17.16 2.52
N ILE A 199 -4.47 15.89 2.76
CA ILE A 199 -4.54 15.31 4.11
C ILE A 199 -3.15 15.23 4.73
N THR A 200 -2.15 14.79 3.96
CA THR A 200 -0.79 14.60 4.45
C THR A 200 0.04 15.88 4.50
N GLY A 201 -0.42 16.94 3.82
CA GLY A 201 0.30 18.22 3.73
C GLY A 201 1.60 18.13 2.94
N THR A 202 1.78 17.11 2.08
CA THR A 202 2.95 16.95 1.23
C THR A 202 2.57 16.51 -0.17
N GLU A 203 3.29 17.04 -1.15
CA GLU A 203 3.15 16.69 -2.56
C GLU A 203 4.19 15.67 -3.04
N CYS A 204 5.10 15.23 -2.17
CA CYS A 204 6.16 14.27 -2.50
C CYS A 204 5.78 12.89 -1.96
N LEU A 205 4.98 12.14 -2.73
CA LEU A 205 4.43 10.85 -2.33
C LEU A 205 4.71 9.75 -3.37
N ASP A 206 4.89 8.54 -2.86
CA ASP A 206 4.86 7.27 -3.56
C ASP A 206 3.62 6.50 -3.07
N ILE A 207 2.73 6.15 -3.99
CA ILE A 207 1.42 5.60 -3.67
C ILE A 207 1.17 4.33 -4.48
N GLU A 208 0.99 3.19 -3.80
CA GLU A 208 0.53 1.96 -4.42
C GLU A 208 -0.99 1.93 -4.50
N PHE A 209 -1.53 1.62 -5.68
CA PHE A 209 -2.96 1.66 -5.92
C PHE A 209 -3.48 0.49 -6.76
N ALA A 210 -4.79 0.26 -6.70
CA ALA A 210 -5.54 -0.41 -7.75
C ALA A 210 -6.86 0.33 -8.03
N ILE A 211 -7.40 0.11 -9.22
CA ILE A 211 -8.74 0.54 -9.60
C ILE A 211 -9.52 -0.69 -10.00
N ASN A 212 -10.71 -0.87 -9.46
CA ASN A 212 -11.60 -1.95 -9.86
C ASN A 212 -12.44 -1.55 -11.10
N LYS A 213 -13.24 -2.48 -11.61
CA LYS A 213 -14.12 -2.24 -12.79
C LYS A 213 -15.17 -1.16 -12.52
N ASP A 214 -15.50 -0.88 -11.26
CA ASP A 214 -16.46 0.15 -10.86
C ASP A 214 -15.79 1.52 -10.64
N LEU A 215 -14.56 1.69 -11.10
CA LEU A 215 -13.73 2.91 -10.96
C LEU A 215 -13.39 3.29 -9.52
N GLN A 216 -13.60 2.39 -8.56
CA GLN A 216 -13.22 2.65 -7.18
C GLN A 216 -11.71 2.49 -7.00
N VAL A 217 -11.07 3.55 -6.51
CA VAL A 217 -9.64 3.58 -6.21
C VAL A 217 -9.38 2.89 -4.87
N LYS A 218 -8.44 1.95 -4.86
CA LYS A 218 -7.93 1.26 -3.68
C LYS A 218 -6.49 1.67 -3.43
N ILE A 219 -6.16 1.98 -2.18
CA ILE A 219 -4.81 2.40 -1.77
C ILE A 219 -4.20 1.31 -0.90
N PHE A 220 -2.99 0.87 -1.24
CA PHE A 220 -2.26 -0.19 -0.55
C PHE A 220 -1.04 0.30 0.22
N GLN A 221 -0.50 1.46 -0.18
CA GLN A 221 0.63 2.09 0.47
C GLN A 221 0.65 3.59 0.15
N VAL A 222 1.03 4.40 1.12
CA VAL A 222 1.37 5.82 0.96
C VAL A 222 2.64 6.09 1.74
N ARG A 223 3.68 6.56 1.09
CA ARG A 223 4.93 6.96 1.74
C ARG A 223 5.45 8.27 1.18
N ARG A 224 6.25 8.96 1.99
CA ARG A 224 6.93 10.18 1.57
C ARG A 224 8.12 9.84 0.70
N ILE A 225 8.28 10.56 -0.40
CA ILE A 225 9.50 10.52 -1.19
C ILE A 225 10.43 11.62 -0.68
N THR A 226 11.69 11.28 -0.43
CA THR A 226 12.75 12.26 -0.26
C THR A 226 13.42 12.45 -1.62
N THR A 227 13.13 13.57 -2.28
CA THR A 227 13.89 13.99 -3.47
C THR A 227 15.26 14.50 -3.01
N SER A 228 16.32 13.95 -3.58
CA SER A 228 17.70 14.40 -3.38
C SER A 228 17.95 15.73 -4.07
#